data_f0fff5eac1a64cffa31d7c57b33a12e5
#
_entry.id   f0fff5eac1a64cffa31d7c57b33a12e5
#
_cell.length_a   1.000
_cell.length_b   1.000
_cell.length_c   1.000
_cell.angle_alpha   90.00
_cell.angle_beta   90.00
_cell.angle_gamma   90.00
#
_symmetry.space_group_name_H-M   'P 1'
#
loop_
_entity.id
_entity.type
_entity.pdbx_description
1 polymer ?
#
loop_
_entity_poly.entity_id
_entity_poly.type
_entity_poly.pdbx_seq_one_letter_code
_entity_poly.pdbx_strand_id
1 'polypeptide(L)'
;MKYILSILLLVTGCAFSPVLAREANQISVVGSSTVFPFATIASEKWSKSTGHKAPIIESTGSGGGLKLFCAGIGIEHPDVTNASRAIKKSEKELCAKNGITPIEYLIGYDGITFSNSNKAPQYKLTKEHIFLAVAKDIPSNGKWVENGYIYWSNIDPNLPKVKINVIAPPPSSGTRDAFVELVMHSVCKKIYKMPKKGEDGYKARCSSLREDGLVVEAGENDNLIVAKLTNDQSRF
;
A
#
# COMPACT_ATOMS: atom_id res chain seq x y z
N MET A 1 73.87 6.04 0.88
CA MET A 1 72.68 6.07 0.08
C MET A 1 71.47 5.92 1.02
N LYS A 2 70.77 7.03 1.29
CA LYS A 2 69.58 7.07 2.18
C LYS A 2 68.34 7.14 1.31
N TYR A 3 67.45 6.11 1.35
CA TYR A 3 66.16 6.11 0.69
C TYR A 3 65.14 6.73 1.64
N ILE A 4 64.61 7.90 1.24
CA ILE A 4 63.49 8.56 1.90
C ILE A 4 62.21 7.99 1.28
N LEU A 5 61.43 7.24 2.07
CA LEU A 5 60.15 6.69 1.69
C LEU A 5 59.07 7.72 2.00
N SER A 6 58.53 8.39 0.97
CA SER A 6 57.42 9.33 1.11
C SER A 6 56.11 8.55 1.14
N ILE A 7 55.46 8.51 2.30
CA ILE A 7 54.09 7.94 2.45
C ILE A 7 53.09 9.03 2.05
N LEU A 8 52.41 8.82 0.94
CA LEU A 8 51.31 9.65 0.46
C LEU A 8 50.03 9.21 1.17
N LEU A 9 49.55 9.98 2.18
CA LEU A 9 48.24 9.77 2.80
C LEU A 9 47.13 10.22 1.85
N LEU A 10 46.43 9.28 1.25
CA LEU A 10 45.18 9.54 0.55
C LEU A 10 44.08 9.75 1.58
N VAL A 11 43.70 11.00 1.84
CA VAL A 11 42.49 11.33 2.58
C VAL A 11 41.31 11.21 1.64
N THR A 12 40.61 10.05 1.70
CA THR A 12 39.31 9.87 1.05
C THR A 12 38.26 10.68 1.81
N GLY A 13 37.97 11.88 1.32
CA GLY A 13 36.86 12.70 1.80
C GLY A 13 35.53 12.00 1.50
N CYS A 14 34.90 11.40 2.52
CA CYS A 14 33.50 11.06 2.45
C CYS A 14 32.70 12.36 2.30
N ALA A 15 32.21 12.63 1.10
CA ALA A 15 31.25 13.68 0.87
C ALA A 15 29.92 13.25 1.56
N PHE A 16 29.75 13.70 2.81
CA PHE A 16 28.43 13.67 3.44
C PHE A 16 27.53 14.63 2.65
N SER A 17 26.65 14.10 1.80
CA SER A 17 25.54 14.89 1.28
C SER A 17 24.71 15.33 2.49
N PRO A 18 24.47 16.64 2.69
CA PRO A 18 23.60 17.07 3.77
C PRO A 18 22.19 16.52 3.47
N VAL A 19 21.72 15.60 4.28
CA VAL A 19 20.30 15.33 4.38
C VAL A 19 19.68 16.66 4.79
N LEU A 20 18.86 17.24 3.92
CA LEU A 20 18.14 18.47 4.24
C LEU A 20 17.27 18.19 5.46
N ALA A 21 17.77 18.60 6.63
CA ALA A 21 17.01 18.46 7.87
C ALA A 21 15.75 19.34 7.76
N ARG A 22 14.61 18.79 8.12
CA ARG A 22 13.35 19.51 8.22
C ARG A 22 13.54 20.72 9.14
N GLU A 23 13.04 21.89 8.74
CA GLU A 23 13.05 23.06 9.60
C GLU A 23 12.02 22.90 10.74
N ALA A 24 12.35 23.41 11.91
CA ALA A 24 11.55 23.25 13.14
C ALA A 24 10.10 23.77 13.05
N ASN A 25 9.85 24.70 12.11
CA ASN A 25 8.54 25.32 11.86
C ASN A 25 7.83 24.82 10.58
N GLN A 26 8.32 23.75 9.95
CA GLN A 26 7.72 23.18 8.77
C GLN A 26 6.94 21.90 9.12
N ILE A 27 5.66 21.88 8.81
CA ILE A 27 4.79 20.72 9.05
C ILE A 27 5.22 19.55 8.16
N SER A 28 5.29 18.35 8.73
CA SER A 28 5.53 17.10 8.03
C SER A 28 4.29 16.22 8.07
N VAL A 29 3.88 15.75 6.90
CA VAL A 29 2.70 14.91 6.71
C VAL A 29 3.13 13.66 5.95
N VAL A 30 2.83 12.48 6.50
CA VAL A 30 3.18 11.20 5.89
C VAL A 30 1.94 10.31 5.74
N GLY A 31 1.96 9.30 4.92
CA GLY A 31 0.91 8.27 4.93
C GLY A 31 0.34 7.89 3.57
N SER A 32 -0.97 7.83 3.48
CA SER A 32 -1.72 7.25 2.37
C SER A 32 -1.37 7.82 1.01
N SER A 33 -1.07 6.95 0.05
CA SER A 33 -0.91 7.29 -1.37
C SER A 33 -2.20 7.83 -2.00
N THR A 34 -3.35 7.33 -1.56
CA THR A 34 -4.67 7.80 -1.98
C THR A 34 -4.91 9.27 -1.58
N VAL A 35 -4.51 9.65 -0.37
CA VAL A 35 -4.70 11.01 0.16
C VAL A 35 -3.60 11.97 -0.30
N PHE A 36 -2.44 11.45 -0.67
CA PHE A 36 -1.25 12.21 -1.06
C PHE A 36 -1.51 13.34 -2.06
N PRO A 37 -2.18 13.12 -3.23
CA PRO A 37 -2.41 14.19 -4.21
C PRO A 37 -3.30 15.31 -3.66
N PHE A 38 -4.29 14.99 -2.84
CA PHE A 38 -5.17 15.97 -2.20
C PHE A 38 -4.42 16.78 -1.14
N ALA A 39 -3.63 16.10 -0.30
CA ALA A 39 -2.81 16.73 0.72
C ALA A 39 -1.75 17.66 0.11
N THR A 40 -1.15 17.29 -1.02
CA THR A 40 -0.20 18.13 -1.75
C THR A 40 -0.86 19.42 -2.23
N ILE A 41 -2.03 19.34 -2.88
CA ILE A 41 -2.77 20.52 -3.34
C ILE A 41 -3.20 21.41 -2.16
N ALA A 42 -3.67 20.79 -1.07
CA ALA A 42 -4.06 21.53 0.13
C ALA A 42 -2.87 22.25 0.77
N SER A 43 -1.71 21.59 0.85
CA SER A 43 -0.45 22.15 1.34
C SER A 43 0.00 23.39 0.54
N GLU A 44 -0.02 23.29 -0.79
CA GLU A 44 0.33 24.43 -1.66
C GLU A 44 -0.63 25.61 -1.52
N LYS A 45 -1.95 25.34 -1.47
CA LYS A 45 -2.96 26.38 -1.27
C LYS A 45 -2.82 27.06 0.09
N TRP A 46 -2.60 26.27 1.13
CA TRP A 46 -2.39 26.78 2.48
C TRP A 46 -1.15 27.68 2.55
N SER A 47 -0.04 27.25 1.97
CA SER A 47 1.20 28.02 1.90
C SER A 47 0.97 29.37 1.19
N LYS A 48 0.30 29.37 0.04
CA LYS A 48 -0.02 30.58 -0.73
C LYS A 48 -0.93 31.54 0.03
N SER A 49 -1.89 31.02 0.82
CA SER A 49 -2.85 31.85 1.55
C SER A 49 -2.31 32.42 2.85
N THR A 50 -1.37 31.73 3.49
CA THR A 50 -0.86 32.10 4.82
C THR A 50 0.53 32.72 4.80
N GLY A 51 1.27 32.56 3.70
CA GLY A 51 2.69 32.93 3.61
C GLY A 51 3.65 32.01 4.36
N HIS A 52 3.15 30.94 5.01
CA HIS A 52 4.02 29.95 5.65
C HIS A 52 4.62 28.99 4.62
N LYS A 53 5.71 28.31 4.99
CA LYS A 53 6.30 27.25 4.16
C LYS A 53 5.31 26.12 3.97
N ALA A 54 5.22 25.63 2.74
CA ALA A 54 4.37 24.47 2.44
C ALA A 54 4.75 23.27 3.29
N PRO A 55 3.77 22.57 3.89
CA PRO A 55 4.01 21.28 4.51
C PRO A 55 4.74 20.30 3.59
N ILE A 56 5.65 19.49 4.12
CA ILE A 56 6.27 18.38 3.41
C ILE A 56 5.28 17.23 3.41
N ILE A 57 4.93 16.72 2.22
CA ILE A 57 3.99 15.62 2.07
C ILE A 57 4.73 14.41 1.49
N GLU A 58 4.67 13.27 2.19
CA GLU A 58 5.31 12.02 1.76
C GLU A 58 4.32 10.87 1.69
N SER A 59 4.39 10.10 0.60
CA SER A 59 3.57 8.91 0.38
C SER A 59 4.30 7.68 0.91
N THR A 60 3.97 7.26 2.12
CA THR A 60 4.56 6.09 2.80
C THR A 60 3.57 4.92 2.97
N GLY A 61 2.35 5.07 2.41
CA GLY A 61 1.20 4.21 2.69
C GLY A 61 0.61 4.46 4.09
N SER A 62 -0.68 4.13 4.29
CA SER A 62 -1.38 4.36 5.56
C SER A 62 -0.70 3.69 6.75
N GLY A 63 -0.25 2.44 6.59
CA GLY A 63 0.42 1.69 7.66
C GLY A 63 1.81 2.23 7.98
N GLY A 64 2.57 2.60 6.94
CA GLY A 64 3.89 3.22 7.08
C GLY A 64 3.80 4.56 7.79
N GLY A 65 2.90 5.43 7.36
CA GLY A 65 2.67 6.75 7.96
C GLY A 65 2.25 6.65 9.43
N LEU A 66 1.28 5.80 9.75
CA LEU A 66 0.85 5.59 11.14
C LEU A 66 1.97 5.05 12.03
N LYS A 67 2.84 4.17 11.50
CA LYS A 67 4.01 3.68 12.22
C LYS A 67 5.01 4.81 12.54
N LEU A 68 5.30 5.67 11.57
CA LEU A 68 6.19 6.81 11.73
C LEU A 68 5.61 7.85 12.70
N PHE A 69 4.31 8.18 12.54
CA PHE A 69 3.61 9.11 13.41
C PHE A 69 3.56 8.62 14.87
N CYS A 70 3.26 7.34 15.09
CA CYS A 70 3.20 6.76 16.42
C CYS A 70 4.58 6.42 17.03
N ALA A 71 5.70 6.65 16.31
CA ALA A 71 7.03 6.33 16.81
C ALA A 71 7.56 7.33 17.83
N GLY A 72 7.09 8.59 17.81
CA GLY A 72 7.54 9.61 18.74
C GLY A 72 6.99 11.01 18.46
N ILE A 73 7.44 11.98 19.23
CA ILE A 73 7.08 13.40 19.14
C ILE A 73 8.37 14.21 18.87
N GLY A 74 8.24 15.27 18.11
CA GLY A 74 9.34 16.20 17.82
C GLY A 74 9.73 16.22 16.35
N ILE A 75 10.79 16.96 16.02
CA ILE A 75 11.18 17.28 14.66
C ILE A 75 11.54 16.06 13.80
N GLU A 76 11.98 14.98 14.42
CA GLU A 76 12.32 13.72 13.75
C GLU A 76 11.10 12.86 13.42
N HIS A 77 9.91 13.27 13.84
CA HIS A 77 8.66 12.56 13.63
C HIS A 77 7.65 13.43 12.87
N PRO A 78 6.74 12.84 12.07
CA PRO A 78 5.72 13.62 11.37
C PRO A 78 4.68 14.20 12.35
N ASP A 79 4.17 15.39 12.01
CA ASP A 79 3.13 16.06 12.79
C ASP A 79 1.73 15.52 12.47
N VAL A 80 1.55 15.05 11.23
CA VAL A 80 0.27 14.54 10.73
C VAL A 80 0.51 13.24 9.96
N THR A 81 -0.43 12.33 10.04
CA THR A 81 -0.46 11.16 9.15
C THR A 81 -1.78 11.06 8.42
N ASN A 82 -1.72 10.82 7.13
CA ASN A 82 -2.88 10.54 6.29
C ASN A 82 -3.16 9.04 6.23
N ALA A 83 -4.43 8.67 6.23
CA ALA A 83 -4.83 7.28 6.08
C ALA A 83 -6.07 7.15 5.19
N SER A 84 -6.12 6.11 4.37
CA SER A 84 -7.30 5.72 3.55
C SER A 84 -8.17 4.68 4.25
N ARG A 85 -7.96 4.46 5.54
CA ARG A 85 -8.72 3.59 6.43
C ARG A 85 -8.65 4.09 7.87
N ALA A 86 -9.53 3.61 8.72
CA ALA A 86 -9.45 3.86 10.15
C ALA A 86 -8.14 3.31 10.76
N ILE A 87 -7.66 3.97 11.80
CA ILE A 87 -6.50 3.51 12.57
C ILE A 87 -6.80 2.15 13.24
N LYS A 88 -5.89 1.19 13.11
CA LYS A 88 -6.01 -0.16 13.70
C LYS A 88 -5.74 -0.13 15.21
N LYS A 89 -6.25 -1.14 15.94
CA LYS A 89 -5.99 -1.29 17.37
C LYS A 89 -4.51 -1.32 17.71
N SER A 90 -3.72 -2.11 16.96
CA SER A 90 -2.26 -2.19 17.15
C SER A 90 -1.52 -0.87 16.92
N GLU A 91 -2.02 -0.02 16.02
CA GLU A 91 -1.46 1.30 15.77
C GLU A 91 -1.80 2.27 16.91
N LYS A 92 -3.03 2.22 17.43
CA LYS A 92 -3.42 2.96 18.66
C LYS A 92 -2.57 2.56 19.86
N GLU A 93 -2.31 1.27 20.03
CA GLU A 93 -1.45 0.74 21.09
C GLU A 93 0.00 1.22 20.94
N LEU A 94 0.53 1.27 19.72
CA LEU A 94 1.85 1.82 19.45
C LEU A 94 1.93 3.32 19.79
N CYS A 95 0.95 4.11 19.37
CA CYS A 95 0.84 5.52 19.72
C CYS A 95 0.81 5.71 21.24
N ALA A 96 -0.06 4.99 21.95
CA ALA A 96 -0.21 5.08 23.39
C ALA A 96 1.08 4.72 24.14
N LYS A 97 1.82 3.69 23.68
CA LYS A 97 3.12 3.30 24.24
C LYS A 97 4.13 4.44 24.20
N ASN A 98 4.05 5.29 23.18
CA ASN A 98 4.96 6.44 22.98
C ASN A 98 4.34 7.77 23.44
N GLY A 99 3.27 7.74 24.26
CA GLY A 99 2.63 8.92 24.84
C GLY A 99 1.84 9.76 23.84
N ILE A 100 1.47 9.21 22.68
CA ILE A 100 0.74 9.91 21.62
C ILE A 100 -0.73 9.53 21.66
N THR A 101 -1.61 10.53 21.68
CA THR A 101 -3.05 10.36 21.50
C THR A 101 -3.45 10.92 20.14
N PRO A 102 -3.64 10.06 19.12
CA PRO A 102 -4.02 10.53 17.80
C PRO A 102 -5.45 11.07 17.78
N ILE A 103 -5.64 12.21 17.12
CA ILE A 103 -6.96 12.79 16.85
C ILE A 103 -7.29 12.51 15.38
N GLU A 104 -8.41 11.84 15.15
CA GLU A 104 -8.84 11.44 13.80
C GLU A 104 -9.86 12.46 13.25
N TYR A 105 -9.57 12.96 12.04
CA TYR A 105 -10.48 13.81 11.27
C TYR A 105 -10.89 13.08 10.00
N LEU A 106 -12.18 12.77 9.88
CA LEU A 106 -12.74 12.22 8.65
C LEU A 106 -12.91 13.35 7.62
N ILE A 107 -12.14 13.28 6.53
CA ILE A 107 -12.15 14.31 5.47
C ILE A 107 -12.95 13.90 4.24
N GLY A 108 -13.30 12.63 4.09
CA GLY A 108 -14.08 12.12 2.97
C GLY A 108 -14.13 10.61 2.93
N TYR A 109 -14.75 10.09 1.87
CA TYR A 109 -14.82 8.67 1.56
C TYR A 109 -14.20 8.42 0.20
N ASP A 110 -13.55 7.27 0.08
CA ASP A 110 -12.99 6.76 -1.16
C ASP A 110 -13.54 5.37 -1.46
N GLY A 111 -13.46 4.93 -2.72
CA GLY A 111 -13.93 3.64 -3.17
C GLY A 111 -12.86 2.87 -3.94
N ILE A 112 -12.74 1.56 -3.67
CA ILE A 112 -11.86 0.69 -4.43
C ILE A 112 -12.62 0.18 -5.64
N THR A 113 -12.03 0.36 -6.82
CA THR A 113 -12.53 -0.19 -8.07
C THR A 113 -11.66 -1.34 -8.56
N PHE A 114 -12.28 -2.28 -9.26
CA PHE A 114 -11.60 -3.31 -10.01
C PHE A 114 -11.82 -3.02 -11.49
N SER A 115 -10.78 -2.61 -12.18
CA SER A 115 -10.88 -2.00 -13.51
C SER A 115 -9.97 -2.69 -14.51
N ASN A 116 -10.34 -2.67 -15.78
CA ASN A 116 -9.50 -3.08 -16.90
C ASN A 116 -9.53 -2.01 -18.01
N SER A 117 -8.76 -2.22 -19.07
CA SER A 117 -8.77 -1.33 -20.22
C SER A 117 -10.15 -1.28 -20.89
N ASN A 118 -10.61 -0.10 -21.30
CA ASN A 118 -11.83 0.07 -22.09
C ASN A 118 -11.83 -0.70 -23.42
N LYS A 119 -10.67 -1.10 -23.89
CA LYS A 119 -10.48 -1.88 -25.12
C LYS A 119 -10.49 -3.40 -24.86
N ALA A 120 -10.42 -3.82 -23.60
CA ALA A 120 -10.51 -5.20 -23.20
C ALA A 120 -11.96 -5.65 -23.01
N PRO A 121 -12.25 -6.96 -23.09
CA PRO A 121 -13.57 -7.48 -22.76
C PRO A 121 -13.99 -7.09 -21.34
N GLN A 122 -15.25 -6.67 -21.19
CA GLN A 122 -15.80 -6.34 -19.88
C GLN A 122 -16.35 -7.58 -19.20
N TYR A 123 -15.93 -7.85 -17.96
CA TYR A 123 -16.35 -9.02 -17.20
C TYR A 123 -17.29 -8.62 -16.06
N LYS A 124 -18.27 -9.43 -15.80
CA LYS A 124 -19.12 -9.32 -14.60
C LYS A 124 -18.50 -10.16 -13.49
N LEU A 125 -17.59 -9.55 -12.72
CA LEU A 125 -16.89 -10.23 -11.65
C LEU A 125 -17.63 -10.11 -10.32
N THR A 126 -17.68 -11.20 -9.56
CA THR A 126 -18.07 -11.21 -8.15
C THR A 126 -16.84 -11.05 -7.25
N LYS A 127 -17.04 -10.73 -5.97
CA LYS A 127 -15.94 -10.73 -5.00
C LYS A 127 -15.26 -12.10 -4.87
N GLU A 128 -16.02 -13.18 -5.07
CA GLU A 128 -15.49 -14.54 -5.05
C GLU A 128 -14.59 -14.80 -6.25
N HIS A 129 -14.99 -14.38 -7.47
CA HIS A 129 -14.14 -14.47 -8.65
C HIS A 129 -12.81 -13.74 -8.43
N ILE A 130 -12.87 -12.53 -7.86
CA ILE A 130 -11.67 -11.75 -7.56
C ILE A 130 -10.79 -12.45 -6.51
N PHE A 131 -11.40 -12.98 -5.45
CA PHE A 131 -10.68 -13.74 -4.43
C PHE A 131 -9.96 -14.95 -5.04
N LEU A 132 -10.67 -15.77 -5.82
CA LEU A 132 -10.11 -16.96 -6.47
C LEU A 132 -9.03 -16.62 -7.49
N ALA A 133 -9.08 -15.42 -8.10
CA ALA A 133 -8.03 -14.98 -9.01
C ALA A 133 -6.73 -14.58 -8.28
N VAL A 134 -6.83 -13.96 -7.11
CA VAL A 134 -5.68 -13.29 -6.48
C VAL A 134 -5.18 -13.93 -5.18
N ALA A 135 -5.97 -14.80 -4.52
CA ALA A 135 -5.56 -15.43 -3.28
C ALA A 135 -4.39 -16.39 -3.49
N LYS A 136 -3.47 -16.45 -2.50
CA LYS A 136 -2.38 -17.43 -2.48
C LYS A 136 -2.90 -18.86 -2.37
N ASP A 137 -3.81 -19.08 -1.43
CA ASP A 137 -4.45 -20.35 -1.21
C ASP A 137 -5.95 -20.24 -1.49
N ILE A 138 -6.54 -21.30 -2.02
CA ILE A 138 -7.97 -21.41 -2.33
C ILE A 138 -8.55 -22.69 -1.73
N PRO A 139 -9.87 -22.70 -1.41
CA PRO A 139 -10.53 -23.91 -0.97
C PRO A 139 -10.78 -24.85 -2.17
N SER A 140 -10.43 -26.14 -2.01
CA SER A 140 -10.71 -27.19 -2.96
C SER A 140 -11.04 -28.49 -2.20
N ASN A 141 -12.21 -29.08 -2.47
CA ASN A 141 -12.66 -30.34 -1.85
C ASN A 141 -12.52 -30.37 -0.31
N GLY A 142 -12.90 -29.26 0.34
CA GLY A 142 -12.85 -29.13 1.81
C GLY A 142 -11.44 -28.91 2.39
N LYS A 143 -10.43 -28.75 1.56
CA LYS A 143 -9.04 -28.44 1.95
C LYS A 143 -8.59 -27.13 1.32
N TRP A 144 -7.60 -26.51 1.93
CA TRP A 144 -6.91 -25.36 1.36
C TRP A 144 -5.70 -25.86 0.58
N VAL A 145 -5.61 -25.40 -0.68
CA VAL A 145 -4.53 -25.74 -1.60
C VAL A 145 -3.97 -24.47 -2.21
N GLU A 146 -2.72 -24.52 -2.66
CA GLU A 146 -2.12 -23.45 -3.43
C GLU A 146 -2.98 -23.14 -4.67
N ASN A 147 -3.11 -21.87 -5.00
CA ASN A 147 -3.95 -21.42 -6.10
C ASN A 147 -3.35 -21.78 -7.47
N GLY A 148 -3.92 -22.77 -8.13
CA GLY A 148 -3.51 -23.22 -9.46
C GLY A 148 -4.30 -22.61 -10.64
N TYR A 149 -5.23 -21.66 -10.42
CA TYR A 149 -5.98 -21.05 -11.50
C TYR A 149 -5.07 -20.14 -12.35
N ILE A 150 -5.08 -20.35 -13.65
CA ILE A 150 -4.27 -19.59 -14.62
C ILE A 150 -5.14 -18.68 -15.48
N TYR A 151 -6.34 -19.11 -15.80
CA TYR A 151 -7.29 -18.39 -16.67
C TYR A 151 -8.57 -18.05 -15.89
N TRP A 152 -9.20 -16.95 -16.25
CA TRP A 152 -10.50 -16.57 -15.67
C TRP A 152 -11.55 -17.67 -15.86
N SER A 153 -11.53 -18.39 -17.00
CA SER A 153 -12.40 -19.55 -17.25
C SER A 153 -12.13 -20.76 -16.35
N ASN A 154 -11.00 -20.82 -15.64
CA ASN A 154 -10.77 -21.86 -14.62
C ASN A 154 -11.58 -21.59 -13.35
N ILE A 155 -11.88 -20.32 -13.08
CA ILE A 155 -12.67 -19.88 -11.92
C ILE A 155 -14.16 -20.07 -12.19
N ASP A 156 -14.62 -19.59 -13.33
CA ASP A 156 -15.99 -19.73 -13.81
C ASP A 156 -15.99 -19.97 -15.33
N PRO A 157 -16.57 -21.08 -15.83
CA PRO A 157 -16.67 -21.38 -17.27
C PRO A 157 -17.35 -20.28 -18.11
N ASN A 158 -18.17 -19.44 -17.50
CA ASN A 158 -18.82 -18.31 -18.17
C ASN A 158 -17.87 -17.10 -18.35
N LEU A 159 -16.72 -17.10 -17.70
CA LEU A 159 -15.69 -16.10 -17.90
C LEU A 159 -14.80 -16.47 -19.10
N PRO A 160 -14.20 -15.48 -19.78
CA PRO A 160 -13.39 -15.75 -20.96
C PRO A 160 -12.12 -16.52 -20.62
N LYS A 161 -11.62 -17.30 -21.58
CA LYS A 161 -10.32 -17.99 -21.49
C LYS A 161 -9.17 -16.98 -21.69
N VAL A 162 -9.10 -16.01 -20.80
CA VAL A 162 -8.03 -15.00 -20.72
C VAL A 162 -7.19 -15.30 -19.49
N LYS A 163 -5.87 -15.17 -19.62
CA LYS A 163 -4.93 -15.38 -18.51
C LYS A 163 -5.19 -14.35 -17.42
N ILE A 164 -5.20 -14.80 -16.16
CA ILE A 164 -5.26 -13.91 -15.00
C ILE A 164 -3.98 -13.06 -14.99
N ASN A 165 -4.13 -11.74 -14.95
CA ASN A 165 -3.02 -10.79 -14.91
C ASN A 165 -3.48 -9.54 -14.18
N VAL A 166 -3.33 -9.53 -12.86
CA VAL A 166 -3.86 -8.50 -11.97
C VAL A 166 -2.74 -7.60 -11.49
N ILE A 167 -2.99 -6.30 -11.52
CA ILE A 167 -2.12 -5.29 -10.91
C ILE A 167 -2.72 -4.91 -9.55
N ALA A 168 -1.93 -5.03 -8.50
CA ALA A 168 -2.36 -4.74 -7.14
C ALA A 168 -1.45 -3.70 -6.47
N PRO A 169 -1.97 -2.91 -5.53
CA PRO A 169 -1.13 -2.04 -4.71
C PRO A 169 -0.24 -2.88 -3.77
N PRO A 170 0.93 -2.37 -3.35
CA PRO A 170 1.87 -3.08 -2.49
C PRO A 170 1.33 -3.28 -1.07
N PRO A 171 1.94 -4.17 -0.26
CA PRO A 171 1.49 -4.44 1.11
C PRO A 171 1.50 -3.24 2.07
N SER A 172 2.30 -2.21 1.78
CA SER A 172 2.34 -0.95 2.53
C SER A 172 1.12 -0.05 2.28
N SER A 173 0.42 -0.25 1.18
CA SER A 173 -0.71 0.58 0.75
C SER A 173 -1.95 0.43 1.62
N GLY A 174 -2.58 1.55 1.96
CA GLY A 174 -3.91 1.56 2.57
C GLY A 174 -4.99 0.99 1.65
N THR A 175 -4.85 1.16 0.34
CA THR A 175 -5.73 0.54 -0.67
C THR A 175 -5.61 -0.98 -0.64
N ARG A 176 -4.39 -1.53 -0.47
CA ARG A 176 -4.19 -2.97 -0.27
C ARG A 176 -4.88 -3.46 1.00
N ASP A 177 -4.74 -2.75 2.11
CA ASP A 177 -5.42 -3.07 3.38
C ASP A 177 -6.94 -3.10 3.20
N ALA A 178 -7.50 -2.08 2.57
CA ALA A 178 -8.94 -2.00 2.31
C ALA A 178 -9.43 -3.09 1.35
N PHE A 179 -8.66 -3.40 0.30
CA PHE A 179 -8.96 -4.52 -0.61
C PHE A 179 -9.03 -5.85 0.14
N VAL A 180 -8.02 -6.13 0.97
CA VAL A 180 -7.99 -7.36 1.78
C VAL A 180 -9.20 -7.41 2.71
N GLU A 181 -9.57 -6.32 3.35
CA GLU A 181 -10.72 -6.28 4.27
C GLU A 181 -12.06 -6.44 3.53
N LEU A 182 -12.28 -5.65 2.48
CA LEU A 182 -13.58 -5.57 1.79
C LEU A 182 -13.84 -6.72 0.83
N VAL A 183 -12.80 -7.33 0.28
CA VAL A 183 -12.90 -8.45 -0.67
C VAL A 183 -12.44 -9.74 -0.02
N MET A 184 -11.17 -9.88 0.33
CA MET A 184 -10.57 -11.14 0.76
C MET A 184 -11.22 -11.68 2.04
N HIS A 185 -11.26 -10.88 3.11
CA HIS A 185 -11.89 -11.26 4.38
C HIS A 185 -13.40 -11.45 4.23
N SER A 186 -14.06 -10.65 3.41
CA SER A 186 -15.50 -10.79 3.15
C SER A 186 -15.82 -12.15 2.54
N VAL A 187 -15.03 -12.60 1.56
CA VAL A 187 -15.21 -13.90 0.89
C VAL A 187 -14.87 -15.04 1.86
N CYS A 188 -13.72 -14.99 2.53
CA CYS A 188 -13.34 -15.98 3.52
C CYS A 188 -14.42 -16.21 4.58
N LYS A 189 -14.95 -15.12 5.15
CA LYS A 189 -15.93 -15.18 6.24
C LYS A 189 -17.31 -15.64 5.78
N LYS A 190 -17.80 -15.12 4.64
CA LYS A 190 -19.19 -15.34 4.20
C LYS A 190 -19.36 -16.61 3.38
N ILE A 191 -18.40 -16.87 2.49
CA ILE A 191 -18.51 -17.96 1.51
C ILE A 191 -17.89 -19.24 2.05
N TYR A 192 -16.66 -19.15 2.57
CA TYR A 192 -15.90 -20.33 2.97
C TYR A 192 -15.97 -20.66 4.47
N LYS A 193 -16.69 -19.86 5.26
CA LYS A 193 -16.87 -20.08 6.72
C LYS A 193 -15.57 -20.35 7.47
N MET A 194 -14.54 -19.62 7.11
CA MET A 194 -13.16 -19.87 7.50
C MET A 194 -12.81 -19.44 8.93
N PRO A 195 -11.61 -19.81 9.41
CA PRO A 195 -11.11 -19.48 10.73
C PRO A 195 -11.36 -18.02 11.07
N LYS A 196 -11.69 -17.73 12.31
CA LYS A 196 -11.87 -16.35 12.78
C LYS A 196 -10.53 -15.63 12.73
N LYS A 197 -10.58 -14.30 12.55
CA LYS A 197 -9.39 -13.44 12.62
C LYS A 197 -8.65 -13.70 13.93
N GLY A 198 -7.40 -14.13 13.84
CA GLY A 198 -6.56 -14.53 14.99
C GLY A 198 -6.34 -16.05 15.12
N GLU A 199 -7.08 -16.90 14.39
CA GLU A 199 -6.83 -18.33 14.33
C GLU A 199 -5.69 -18.64 13.34
N ASP A 200 -5.01 -19.75 13.58
CA ASP A 200 -3.89 -20.22 12.74
C ASP A 200 -4.28 -20.38 11.28
N GLY A 201 -3.42 -19.87 10.41
CA GLY A 201 -3.62 -19.90 8.96
C GLY A 201 -4.56 -18.81 8.40
N TYR A 202 -5.26 -18.02 9.24
CA TYR A 202 -6.15 -16.97 8.74
C TYR A 202 -5.43 -15.97 7.82
N LYS A 203 -4.25 -15.48 8.24
CA LYS A 203 -3.48 -14.50 7.46
C LYS A 203 -3.07 -15.09 6.11
N ALA A 204 -2.56 -16.30 6.07
CA ALA A 204 -2.13 -16.95 4.83
C ALA A 204 -3.31 -17.15 3.87
N ARG A 205 -4.45 -17.62 4.36
CA ARG A 205 -5.61 -17.99 3.55
C ARG A 205 -6.50 -16.83 3.16
N CYS A 206 -6.66 -15.84 4.05
CA CYS A 206 -7.62 -14.75 3.87
C CYS A 206 -6.99 -13.38 3.58
N SER A 207 -5.67 -13.24 3.63
CA SER A 207 -5.01 -11.95 3.42
C SER A 207 -3.86 -12.00 2.41
N SER A 208 -3.28 -13.19 2.17
CA SER A 208 -2.12 -13.31 1.28
C SER A 208 -2.55 -13.40 -0.17
N LEU A 209 -1.93 -12.60 -1.03
CA LEU A 209 -2.06 -12.71 -2.46
C LEU A 209 -1.00 -13.69 -3.00
N ARG A 210 -1.29 -14.25 -4.17
CA ARG A 210 -0.36 -15.15 -4.88
C ARG A 210 0.88 -14.41 -5.37
N GLU A 211 2.00 -15.14 -5.46
CA GLU A 211 3.32 -14.60 -5.81
C GLU A 211 3.91 -15.25 -7.07
N ASP A 212 3.09 -15.96 -7.84
CA ASP A 212 3.48 -16.72 -9.04
C ASP A 212 3.52 -15.87 -10.32
N GLY A 213 3.45 -14.55 -10.19
CA GLY A 213 3.52 -13.60 -11.28
C GLY A 213 2.19 -13.30 -11.99
N LEU A 214 1.07 -13.90 -11.56
CA LEU A 214 -0.27 -13.57 -12.07
C LEU A 214 -0.87 -12.35 -11.34
N VAL A 215 -0.36 -12.02 -10.17
CA VAL A 215 -0.60 -10.77 -9.45
C VAL A 215 0.71 -10.03 -9.33
N VAL A 216 0.76 -8.80 -9.81
CA VAL A 216 1.97 -7.97 -9.82
C VAL A 216 1.72 -6.69 -9.05
N GLU A 217 2.63 -6.34 -8.16
CA GLU A 217 2.56 -5.08 -7.42
C GLU A 217 3.06 -3.90 -8.28
N ALA A 218 2.27 -2.83 -8.36
CA ALA A 218 2.55 -1.70 -9.25
C ALA A 218 3.10 -0.45 -8.54
N GLY A 219 3.38 -0.53 -7.24
CA GLY A 219 3.77 0.63 -6.42
C GLY A 219 2.58 1.40 -5.87
N GLU A 220 2.86 2.50 -5.18
CA GLU A 220 1.86 3.29 -4.44
C GLU A 220 1.11 4.32 -5.32
N ASN A 221 1.53 4.54 -6.56
CA ASN A 221 0.97 5.58 -7.42
C ASN A 221 -0.06 5.00 -8.40
N ASP A 222 -1.33 5.32 -8.20
CA ASP A 222 -2.45 4.85 -9.02
C ASP A 222 -2.32 5.24 -10.51
N ASN A 223 -1.66 6.37 -10.83
CA ASN A 223 -1.41 6.76 -12.21
C ASN A 223 -0.52 5.76 -12.95
N LEU A 224 0.37 5.06 -12.27
CA LEU A 224 1.16 3.98 -12.87
C LEU A 224 0.30 2.79 -13.26
N ILE A 225 -0.74 2.48 -12.48
CA ILE A 225 -1.71 1.44 -12.82
C ILE A 225 -2.49 1.83 -14.07
N VAL A 226 -3.00 3.06 -14.12
CA VAL A 226 -3.71 3.60 -15.29
C VAL A 226 -2.83 3.55 -16.54
N ALA A 227 -1.58 3.98 -16.45
CA ALA A 227 -0.63 3.94 -17.57
C ALA A 227 -0.38 2.49 -18.05
N LYS A 228 -0.20 1.55 -17.12
CA LYS A 228 -0.03 0.13 -17.47
C LYS A 228 -1.25 -0.47 -18.13
N LEU A 229 -2.46 -0.17 -17.64
CA LEU A 229 -3.72 -0.62 -18.27
C LEU A 229 -3.95 0.00 -19.66
N THR A 230 -3.49 1.22 -19.87
CA THR A 230 -3.59 1.89 -21.17
C THR A 230 -2.69 1.24 -22.22
N ASN A 231 -1.50 0.82 -21.82
CA ASN A 231 -0.48 0.24 -22.69
C ASN A 231 -0.62 -1.30 -22.85
N ASP A 232 -1.14 -1.96 -21.82
CA ASP A 232 -1.31 -3.43 -21.82
C ASP A 232 -2.78 -3.79 -21.51
N GLN A 233 -3.52 -4.04 -22.59
CA GLN A 233 -4.96 -4.35 -22.53
C GLN A 233 -5.26 -5.77 -22.00
N SER A 234 -4.25 -6.60 -21.74
CA SER A 234 -4.41 -7.92 -21.15
C SER A 234 -4.52 -7.91 -19.62
N ARG A 235 -4.39 -6.74 -18.99
CA ARG A 235 -4.32 -6.60 -17.52
C ARG A 235 -5.60 -6.05 -16.91
N PHE A 236 -5.78 -6.40 -15.66
CA PHE A 236 -6.74 -5.82 -14.73
C PHE A 236 -6.06 -5.00 -13.63
#